data_bbdd4f76623117c855bdc8c2ea7638a5
#
_entry.id   bbdd4f76623117c855bdc8c2ea7638a5
#
_cell.length_a   1.000
_cell.length_b   1.000
_cell.length_c   1.000
_cell.angle_alpha   90.00
_cell.angle_beta   90.00
_cell.angle_gamma   90.00
#
_symmetry.space_group_name_H-M   'P 1'
#
loop_
_entity.id
_entity.type
_entity.pdbx_description
1 polymer ?
#
loop_
_entity_poly.entity_id
_entity_poly.type
_entity_poly.pdbx_seq_one_letter_code
_entity_poly.pdbx_strand_id
1 'polypeptide(L)'
;MLRIAMPLIVAAISTAQVRSAPAPGETRTSLGPLDFSCSKWTNAPKRSTDHEILKGWALGFISGMNWENADGDFLQGRDVDGVTAWIDNYCRRNPLHATTQAIYELIQVLKAGAPLTPLPVPPPRPR
;
A
#
# COMPACT_ATOMS: atom_id res chain seq x y z
N MET A 1 18.20 -66.52 -10.96
CA MET A 1 18.24 -65.25 -11.71
C MET A 1 17.15 -64.34 -11.20
N LEU A 2 17.52 -63.43 -10.31
CA LEU A 2 16.57 -62.50 -9.66
C LEU A 2 16.59 -61.14 -10.41
N ARG A 3 15.51 -60.78 -11.10
CA ARG A 3 15.38 -59.50 -11.80
C ARG A 3 14.81 -58.47 -10.81
N ILE A 4 15.67 -57.56 -10.36
CA ILE A 4 15.25 -56.43 -9.55
C ILE A 4 14.67 -55.34 -10.51
N ALA A 5 13.35 -55.12 -10.45
CA ALA A 5 12.71 -54.02 -11.15
C ALA A 5 12.88 -52.73 -10.33
N MET A 6 13.61 -51.79 -10.91
CA MET A 6 13.86 -50.46 -10.33
C MET A 6 12.69 -49.54 -10.68
N PRO A 7 11.95 -48.92 -9.70
CA PRO A 7 10.88 -48.02 -10.03
C PRO A 7 11.47 -46.64 -10.48
N LEU A 8 11.04 -46.20 -11.66
CA LEU A 8 11.29 -44.83 -12.16
C LEU A 8 10.48 -43.83 -11.33
N ILE A 9 11.18 -43.10 -10.47
CA ILE A 9 10.57 -41.94 -9.79
C ILE A 9 10.54 -40.77 -10.78
N VAL A 10 9.34 -40.49 -11.31
CA VAL A 10 9.09 -39.28 -12.11
C VAL A 10 8.94 -38.13 -11.12
N ALA A 11 9.97 -37.30 -10.99
CA ALA A 11 9.90 -36.06 -10.23
C ALA A 11 9.01 -35.06 -11.00
N ALA A 12 7.83 -34.76 -10.45
CA ALA A 12 6.98 -33.69 -10.96
C ALA A 12 7.68 -32.35 -10.69
N ILE A 13 8.19 -31.71 -11.73
CA ILE A 13 8.73 -30.35 -11.67
C ILE A 13 7.50 -29.41 -11.59
N SER A 14 7.16 -28.97 -10.39
CA SER A 14 6.21 -27.87 -10.20
C SER A 14 6.81 -26.60 -10.78
N THR A 15 6.34 -26.19 -11.95
CA THR A 15 6.65 -24.88 -12.49
C THR A 15 5.93 -23.83 -11.65
N ALA A 16 6.64 -23.21 -10.70
CA ALA A 16 6.15 -22.02 -10.02
C ALA A 16 5.88 -20.95 -11.09
N GLN A 17 4.60 -20.60 -11.28
CA GLN A 17 4.24 -19.49 -12.15
C GLN A 17 4.75 -18.20 -11.50
N VAL A 18 5.84 -17.68 -12.01
CA VAL A 18 6.28 -16.31 -11.71
C VAL A 18 5.21 -15.39 -12.25
N ARG A 19 4.41 -14.77 -11.36
CA ARG A 19 3.52 -13.68 -11.74
C ARG A 19 4.40 -12.56 -12.28
N SER A 20 4.30 -12.33 -13.58
CA SER A 20 5.00 -11.22 -14.23
C SER A 20 4.48 -9.91 -13.63
N ALA A 21 5.41 -9.02 -13.26
CA ALA A 21 5.04 -7.65 -12.93
C ALA A 21 4.26 -7.03 -14.11
N PRO A 22 3.26 -6.18 -13.83
CA PRO A 22 2.51 -5.51 -14.91
C PRO A 22 3.46 -4.77 -15.84
N ALA A 23 3.19 -4.87 -17.15
CA ALA A 23 3.98 -4.19 -18.16
C ALA A 23 3.93 -2.66 -17.95
N PRO A 24 5.02 -1.93 -18.28
CA PRO A 24 4.99 -0.46 -18.24
C PRO A 24 3.83 0.06 -19.10
N GLY A 25 2.93 0.85 -18.52
CA GLY A 25 1.73 1.38 -19.18
C GLY A 25 0.44 0.58 -18.97
N GLU A 26 0.47 -0.55 -18.26
CA GLU A 26 -0.75 -1.25 -17.86
C GLU A 26 -1.49 -0.43 -16.82
N THR A 27 -2.64 0.14 -17.19
CA THR A 27 -3.54 0.83 -16.27
C THR A 27 -4.45 -0.18 -15.59
N ARG A 28 -4.46 -0.17 -14.25
CA ARG A 28 -5.36 -0.99 -13.45
C ARG A 28 -6.50 -0.13 -12.95
N THR A 29 -7.72 -0.57 -13.20
CA THR A 29 -8.90 0.12 -12.69
C THR A 29 -9.06 -0.18 -11.20
N SER A 30 -9.25 0.88 -10.42
CA SER A 30 -9.57 0.78 -9.01
C SER A 30 -10.96 1.35 -8.77
N LEU A 31 -11.77 0.71 -7.96
CA LEU A 31 -13.11 1.15 -7.62
C LEU A 31 -13.08 1.81 -6.25
N GLY A 32 -13.54 3.05 -6.19
CA GLY A 32 -13.59 3.80 -4.93
C GLY A 32 -13.29 5.29 -5.11
N PRO A 33 -13.28 6.07 -4.05
CA PRO A 33 -13.02 7.51 -4.08
C PRO A 33 -11.52 7.79 -4.26
N LEU A 34 -10.95 7.37 -5.41
CA LEU A 34 -9.52 7.48 -5.72
C LEU A 34 -9.08 8.89 -6.07
N ASP A 35 -9.97 9.67 -6.66
CA ASP A 35 -9.62 10.94 -7.30
C ASP A 35 -9.70 12.14 -6.37
N PHE A 36 -9.81 11.92 -5.06
CA PHE A 36 -9.85 13.04 -4.16
C PHE A 36 -8.45 13.57 -3.84
N SER A 37 -8.35 14.90 -3.84
CA SER A 37 -7.11 15.58 -3.50
C SER A 37 -6.77 15.44 -2.01
N CYS A 38 -5.51 15.61 -1.70
CA CYS A 38 -5.03 15.75 -0.33
C CYS A 38 -5.75 16.87 0.43
N SER A 39 -6.19 17.95 -0.26
CA SER A 39 -7.03 18.98 0.35
C SER A 39 -8.35 18.41 0.85
N LYS A 40 -9.00 17.53 0.11
CA LYS A 40 -10.25 16.89 0.55
C LYS A 40 -10.01 16.00 1.76
N TRP A 41 -8.91 15.26 1.78
CA TRP A 41 -8.50 14.46 2.94
C TRP A 41 -8.32 15.31 4.20
N THR A 42 -7.55 16.41 4.09
CA THR A 42 -7.21 17.26 5.24
C THR A 42 -8.38 18.13 5.71
N ASN A 43 -9.31 18.49 4.82
CA ASN A 43 -10.47 19.34 5.13
C ASN A 43 -11.67 18.54 5.65
N ALA A 44 -11.70 17.21 5.49
CA ALA A 44 -12.77 16.41 6.07
C ALA A 44 -12.69 16.49 7.61
N PRO A 45 -13.78 16.91 8.29
CA PRO A 45 -13.76 17.00 9.75
C PRO A 45 -13.46 15.64 10.37
N LYS A 46 -12.52 15.61 11.32
CA LYS A 46 -12.16 14.35 12.02
C LYS A 46 -13.41 13.71 12.61
N ARG A 47 -13.54 12.40 12.44
CA ARG A 47 -14.69 11.59 12.87
C ARG A 47 -16.02 11.90 12.15
N SER A 48 -16.00 12.70 11.08
CA SER A 48 -17.16 12.79 10.18
C SER A 48 -17.30 11.51 9.37
N THR A 49 -18.51 11.25 8.85
CA THR A 49 -18.76 10.12 7.96
C THR A 49 -17.81 10.16 6.74
N ASP A 50 -17.61 11.32 6.15
CA ASP A 50 -16.72 11.48 5.01
C ASP A 50 -15.28 11.12 5.37
N HIS A 51 -14.79 11.58 6.52
CA HIS A 51 -13.43 11.25 6.98
C HIS A 51 -13.26 9.74 7.20
N GLU A 52 -14.24 9.09 7.84
CA GLU A 52 -14.16 7.64 8.10
C GLU A 52 -14.26 6.81 6.81
N ILE A 53 -15.05 7.25 5.83
CA ILE A 53 -15.11 6.62 4.50
C ILE A 53 -13.75 6.72 3.80
N LEU A 54 -13.16 7.90 3.75
CA LEU A 54 -11.86 8.13 3.12
C LEU A 54 -10.76 7.31 3.78
N LYS A 55 -10.73 7.30 5.12
CA LYS A 55 -9.80 6.53 5.94
C LYS A 55 -9.97 5.03 5.72
N GLY A 56 -11.20 4.53 5.79
CA GLY A 56 -11.49 3.10 5.59
C GLY A 56 -11.08 2.63 4.19
N TRP A 57 -11.34 3.45 3.18
CA TRP A 57 -10.92 3.14 1.81
C TRP A 57 -9.38 3.09 1.68
N ALA A 58 -8.67 4.10 2.21
CA ALA A 58 -7.21 4.14 2.17
C ALA A 58 -6.57 2.93 2.87
N LEU A 59 -7.07 2.58 4.06
CA LEU A 59 -6.59 1.42 4.81
C LEU A 59 -6.88 0.10 4.09
N GLY A 60 -8.06 -0.03 3.48
CA GLY A 60 -8.43 -1.20 2.69
C GLY A 60 -7.53 -1.36 1.47
N PHE A 61 -7.23 -0.27 0.77
CA PHE A 61 -6.32 -0.28 -0.37
C PHE A 61 -4.89 -0.69 0.04
N ILE A 62 -4.35 -0.10 1.11
CA ILE A 62 -3.02 -0.45 1.64
C ILE A 62 -2.97 -1.92 2.06
N SER A 63 -4.02 -2.41 2.72
CA SER A 63 -4.13 -3.82 3.13
C SER A 63 -4.15 -4.75 1.92
N GLY A 64 -4.92 -4.40 0.89
CA GLY A 64 -4.96 -5.16 -0.36
C GLY A 64 -3.58 -5.23 -1.03
N MET A 65 -2.85 -4.12 -1.08
CA MET A 65 -1.49 -4.08 -1.60
C MET A 65 -0.52 -4.93 -0.76
N ASN A 66 -0.73 -5.00 0.55
CA ASN A 66 0.06 -5.85 1.44
C ASN A 66 -0.17 -7.34 1.17
N TRP A 67 -1.43 -7.75 0.96
CA TRP A 67 -1.78 -9.13 0.62
C TRP A 67 -1.17 -9.60 -0.71
N GLU A 68 -1.07 -8.70 -1.68
CA GLU A 68 -0.47 -8.99 -3.00
C GLU A 68 1.06 -8.84 -3.00
N ASN A 69 1.67 -8.40 -1.90
CA ASN A 69 3.11 -8.19 -1.83
C ASN A 69 3.87 -9.52 -1.67
N ALA A 70 4.65 -9.89 -2.69
CA ALA A 70 5.43 -11.12 -2.69
C ALA A 70 6.63 -11.09 -1.71
N ASP A 71 7.07 -9.89 -1.32
CA ASP A 71 8.26 -9.68 -0.48
C ASP A 71 7.95 -9.79 1.03
N GLY A 72 6.70 -10.10 1.39
CA GLY A 72 6.28 -10.28 2.78
C GLY A 72 5.36 -9.18 3.30
N ASP A 73 5.11 -9.20 4.61
CA ASP A 73 4.17 -8.31 5.29
C ASP A 73 4.81 -6.97 5.65
N PHE A 74 4.62 -5.94 4.83
CA PHE A 74 5.15 -4.60 5.12
C PHE A 74 4.32 -3.83 6.17
N LEU A 75 3.15 -4.36 6.57
CA LEU A 75 2.33 -3.80 7.64
C LEU A 75 2.66 -4.38 9.02
N GLN A 76 3.53 -5.39 9.10
CA GLN A 76 3.88 -6.02 10.37
C GLN A 76 4.37 -4.98 11.39
N GLY A 77 3.74 -4.96 12.56
CA GLY A 77 4.09 -4.02 13.64
C GLY A 77 3.65 -2.57 13.41
N ARG A 78 2.79 -2.34 12.40
CA ARG A 78 2.21 -1.01 12.14
C ARG A 78 0.80 -0.92 12.70
N ASP A 79 0.43 0.26 13.15
CA ASP A 79 -0.92 0.54 13.64
C ASP A 79 -1.64 1.55 12.73
N VAL A 80 -2.97 1.56 12.84
CA VAL A 80 -3.84 2.40 12.02
C VAL A 80 -3.56 3.88 12.22
N ASP A 81 -3.26 4.28 13.45
CA ASP A 81 -3.07 5.70 13.78
C ASP A 81 -1.76 6.23 13.18
N GLY A 82 -0.68 5.44 13.25
CA GLY A 82 0.60 5.78 12.64
C GLY A 82 0.50 5.89 11.11
N VAL A 83 -0.18 4.93 10.47
CA VAL A 83 -0.43 4.95 9.02
C VAL A 83 -1.26 6.16 8.62
N THR A 84 -2.35 6.43 9.33
CA THR A 84 -3.23 7.58 9.06
C THR A 84 -2.52 8.91 9.30
N ALA A 85 -1.76 9.03 10.39
CA ALA A 85 -0.99 10.23 10.70
C ALA A 85 0.07 10.53 9.64
N TRP A 86 0.67 9.52 9.04
CA TRP A 86 1.61 9.71 7.94
C TRP A 86 0.92 10.30 6.71
N ILE A 87 -0.26 9.78 6.32
CA ILE A 87 -1.06 10.33 5.21
C ILE A 87 -1.49 11.78 5.52
N ASP A 88 -1.94 12.04 6.75
CA ASP A 88 -2.27 13.40 7.20
C ASP A 88 -1.10 14.37 7.00
N ASN A 89 0.10 13.96 7.40
CA ASN A 89 1.31 14.77 7.29
C ASN A 89 1.73 15.00 5.84
N TYR A 90 1.64 13.98 5.01
CA TYR A 90 1.92 14.09 3.58
C TYR A 90 0.94 15.05 2.92
N CYS A 91 -0.35 14.86 3.14
CA CYS A 91 -1.40 15.66 2.52
C CYS A 91 -1.38 17.12 2.96
N ARG A 92 -1.03 17.42 4.21
CA ARG A 92 -0.83 18.83 4.65
C ARG A 92 0.27 19.55 3.88
N ARG A 93 1.31 18.84 3.46
CA ARG A 93 2.43 19.42 2.69
C ARG A 93 2.16 19.47 1.21
N ASN A 94 1.32 18.58 0.72
CA ASN A 94 1.05 18.40 -0.71
C ASN A 94 -0.45 18.47 -1.01
N PRO A 95 -1.12 19.62 -0.76
CA PRO A 95 -2.59 19.72 -0.81
C PRO A 95 -3.17 19.47 -2.21
N LEU A 96 -2.37 19.67 -3.26
CA LEU A 96 -2.79 19.46 -4.66
C LEU A 96 -2.53 18.06 -5.17
N HIS A 97 -1.78 17.23 -4.43
CA HIS A 97 -1.58 15.84 -4.82
C HIS A 97 -2.85 15.02 -4.65
N ALA A 98 -2.99 13.96 -5.42
CA ALA A 98 -4.02 12.97 -5.17
C ALA A 98 -3.67 12.18 -3.90
N THR A 99 -4.67 11.79 -3.11
CA THR A 99 -4.44 10.98 -1.91
C THR A 99 -3.87 9.60 -2.25
N THR A 100 -4.18 9.07 -3.43
CA THR A 100 -3.53 7.85 -3.94
C THR A 100 -2.02 7.99 -4.06
N GLN A 101 -1.52 9.15 -4.46
CA GLN A 101 -0.07 9.40 -4.50
C GLN A 101 0.52 9.33 -3.08
N ALA A 102 -0.15 9.92 -2.09
CA ALA A 102 0.27 9.79 -0.69
C ALA A 102 0.34 8.32 -0.25
N ILE A 103 -0.65 7.51 -0.64
CA ILE A 103 -0.71 6.09 -0.31
C ILE A 103 0.45 5.32 -0.98
N TYR A 104 0.74 5.57 -2.24
CA TYR A 104 1.87 4.91 -2.92
C TYR A 104 3.21 5.28 -2.28
N GLU A 105 3.44 6.54 -1.95
CA GLU A 105 4.65 6.98 -1.25
C GLU A 105 4.78 6.31 0.12
N LEU A 106 3.67 6.22 0.88
CA LEU A 106 3.64 5.49 2.14
C LEU A 106 4.02 4.02 1.97
N ILE A 107 3.46 3.34 0.97
CA ILE A 107 3.77 1.93 0.70
C ILE A 107 5.27 1.75 0.43
N GLN A 108 5.92 2.66 -0.30
CA GLN A 108 7.37 2.60 -0.50
C GLN A 108 8.14 2.73 0.82
N VAL A 109 7.73 3.65 1.70
CA VAL A 109 8.31 3.81 3.04
C VAL A 109 8.15 2.56 3.89
N LEU A 110 6.95 1.95 3.86
CA LEU A 110 6.65 0.72 4.60
C LEU A 110 7.47 -0.47 4.09
N LYS A 111 7.57 -0.64 2.77
CA LYS A 111 8.37 -1.70 2.14
C LYS A 111 9.85 -1.56 2.43
N ALA A 112 10.36 -0.35 2.56
CA ALA A 112 11.73 -0.09 2.97
C ALA A 112 11.99 -0.35 4.47
N GLY A 113 10.96 -0.69 5.26
CA GLY A 113 11.07 -0.91 6.70
C GLY A 113 11.37 0.36 7.50
N ALA A 114 11.22 1.54 6.87
CA ALA A 114 11.49 2.81 7.52
C ALA A 114 10.47 3.11 8.64
N PRO A 115 10.90 3.76 9.74
CA PRO A 115 9.98 4.18 10.78
C PRO A 115 9.00 5.23 10.25
N LEU A 116 7.73 5.14 10.65
CA LEU A 116 6.73 6.17 10.35
C LEU A 116 6.91 7.35 11.32
N THR A 117 8.05 8.01 11.24
CA THR A 117 8.26 9.25 12.00
C THR A 117 7.39 10.35 11.39
N PRO A 118 6.67 11.13 12.23
CA PRO A 118 6.01 12.33 11.74
C PRO A 118 7.08 13.22 11.10
N LEU A 119 6.94 13.46 9.79
CA LEU A 119 7.82 14.40 9.13
C LEU A 119 7.64 15.78 9.79
N PRO A 120 8.70 16.56 10.03
CA PRO A 120 8.58 17.88 10.64
C PRO A 120 7.51 18.71 9.94
N VAL A 121 6.59 19.27 10.70
CA VAL A 121 5.58 20.18 10.15
C VAL A 121 6.32 21.39 9.59
N PRO A 122 6.18 21.73 8.29
CA PRO A 122 6.79 22.93 7.77
C PRO A 122 6.24 24.15 8.53
N PRO A 123 7.07 25.18 8.77
CA PRO A 123 6.60 26.39 9.41
C PRO A 123 5.45 27.01 8.62
N PRO A 124 4.48 27.67 9.30
CA PRO A 124 3.39 28.35 8.61
C PRO A 124 3.97 29.36 7.62
N ARG A 125 3.42 29.38 6.40
CA ARG A 125 3.82 30.37 5.40
C ARG A 125 3.53 31.78 5.91
N PRO A 126 4.44 32.72 5.77
CA PRO A 126 4.14 34.11 6.07
C PRO A 126 2.97 34.58 5.20
N ARG A 127 2.03 35.29 5.82
CA ARG A 127 0.86 35.89 5.16
C ARG A 127 1.29 37.04 4.28
#